data_37bdecc62fdc739f73375e6e23c15e81
#
_entry.id   37bdecc62fdc739f73375e6e23c15e81
#
_cell.length_a   1.000
_cell.length_b   1.000
_cell.length_c   1.000
_cell.angle_alpha   90.00
_cell.angle_beta   90.00
_cell.angle_gamma   90.00
#
_symmetry.space_group_name_H-M   'P 1'
#
loop_
_entity.id
_entity.type
_entity.pdbx_description
1 polymer ?
#
loop_
_entity_poly.entity_id
_entity_poly.type
_entity_poly.pdbx_seq_one_letter_code
_entity_poly.pdbx_strand_id
1 'polypeptide(L)'
;MAILSIGFSCFDQFFFLNEWPQENTKNFCHDFIESGGGPAANAAWLLGLWGEDVYYIGHLNQDLYGQRIIAEFAEAGVDTSQVVFSDEMITPLASVLVNRLTGSRTIITRKMQTPPSLTYDQKLKLDDLAERLIAAEEPVTLLVDGHEAEISEYLIKKLPNARVVMDGGSLRASNIKLAAWTDYFVVSEHFARDYMGYRALSTEAEIKAALIELNKICRGEAFITLGEKGCAFLKSGMLKIVP
;
A
#
# COMPACT_ATOMS: atom_id res chain seq x y z
N MET A 1 -18.95 8.80 -2.75
CA MET A 1 -18.10 7.75 -3.37
C MET A 1 -17.38 7.07 -2.23
N ALA A 2 -17.52 5.78 -2.10
CA ALA A 2 -16.80 5.04 -1.06
C ALA A 2 -15.44 4.55 -1.55
N ILE A 3 -14.42 4.65 -0.70
CA ILE A 3 -13.05 4.18 -0.98
C ILE A 3 -12.68 3.12 0.05
N LEU A 4 -12.36 1.90 -0.40
CA LEU A 4 -11.89 0.84 0.47
C LEU A 4 -10.36 0.71 0.29
N SER A 5 -9.59 1.16 1.26
CA SER A 5 -8.13 1.03 1.28
C SER A 5 -7.76 -0.27 1.98
N ILE A 6 -7.30 -1.26 1.20
CA ILE A 6 -7.11 -2.64 1.64
C ILE A 6 -5.63 -2.99 1.58
N GLY A 7 -5.01 -3.24 2.72
CA GLY A 7 -3.60 -3.60 2.70
C GLY A 7 -2.87 -3.41 4.01
N PHE A 8 -1.57 -3.21 3.89
CA PHE A 8 -0.64 -3.21 4.99
C PHE A 8 -0.68 -1.93 5.81
N SER A 9 -0.58 -2.13 7.10
CA SER A 9 -0.32 -1.09 8.08
C SER A 9 0.82 -1.50 9.01
N CYS A 10 1.63 -0.56 9.42
CA CYS A 10 2.70 -0.71 10.40
C CYS A 10 2.78 0.53 11.28
N PHE A 11 3.56 0.46 12.32
CA PHE A 11 3.91 1.63 13.14
C PHE A 11 5.38 1.96 12.91
N ASP A 12 5.66 3.19 12.49
CA ASP A 12 7.00 3.64 12.13
C ASP A 12 7.57 4.57 13.20
N GLN A 13 8.83 4.33 13.58
CA GLN A 13 9.63 5.16 14.48
C GLN A 13 10.74 5.80 13.68
N PHE A 14 10.67 7.11 13.48
CA PHE A 14 11.64 7.88 12.70
C PHE A 14 12.70 8.49 13.61
N PHE A 15 13.96 8.15 13.36
CA PHE A 15 15.14 8.70 14.03
C PHE A 15 15.89 9.58 13.05
N PHE A 16 15.89 10.88 13.27
CA PHE A 16 16.57 11.86 12.40
C PHE A 16 18.01 12.05 12.86
N LEU A 17 18.97 11.71 12.00
CA LEU A 17 20.39 11.68 12.25
C LEU A 17 21.13 12.59 11.26
N ASN A 18 22.25 13.19 11.67
CA ASN A 18 23.14 13.92 10.75
C ASN A 18 24.09 12.96 10.01
N GLU A 19 24.48 11.87 10.67
CA GLU A 19 25.41 10.86 10.16
C GLU A 19 24.86 9.45 10.42
N TRP A 20 25.23 8.49 9.59
CA TRP A 20 24.87 7.09 9.82
C TRP A 20 25.58 6.56 11.06
N PRO A 21 24.87 5.80 11.93
CA PRO A 21 25.48 5.18 13.10
C PRO A 21 26.62 4.22 12.70
N GLN A 22 27.72 4.29 13.41
CA GLN A 22 28.78 3.31 13.31
C GLN A 22 28.53 2.16 14.26
N GLU A 23 29.05 0.98 13.91
CA GLU A 23 29.00 -0.18 14.77
C GLU A 23 29.67 0.08 16.12
N ASN A 24 29.10 -0.45 17.19
CA ASN A 24 29.60 -0.31 18.58
C ASN A 24 29.64 1.12 19.12
N THR A 25 28.83 2.05 18.58
CA THR A 25 28.73 3.42 19.06
C THR A 25 27.35 3.73 19.63
N LYS A 26 27.28 4.72 20.53
CA LYS A 26 26.04 5.33 21.00
C LYS A 26 25.81 6.61 20.21
N ASN A 27 24.64 6.69 19.55
CA ASN A 27 24.26 7.84 18.77
C ASN A 27 23.03 8.51 19.39
N PHE A 28 22.90 9.81 19.18
CA PHE A 28 21.72 10.60 19.55
C PHE A 28 21.05 11.10 18.30
N CYS A 29 19.71 10.93 18.22
CA CYS A 29 18.92 11.55 17.15
C CYS A 29 18.64 13.02 17.51
N HIS A 30 18.48 13.86 16.48
CA HIS A 30 18.08 15.25 16.65
C HIS A 30 16.58 15.38 16.90
N ASP A 31 15.79 14.62 16.14
CA ASP A 31 14.35 14.59 16.22
C ASP A 31 13.90 13.14 16.22
N PHE A 32 12.76 12.88 16.85
CA PHE A 32 12.12 11.59 16.90
C PHE A 32 10.62 11.77 16.62
N ILE A 33 10.08 11.00 15.67
CA ILE A 33 8.67 11.01 15.32
C ILE A 33 8.18 9.57 15.30
N GLU A 34 6.98 9.35 15.79
CA GLU A 34 6.26 8.09 15.66
C GLU A 34 4.96 8.32 14.91
N SER A 35 4.60 7.44 13.99
CA SER A 35 3.30 7.49 13.29
C SER A 35 2.93 6.13 12.71
N GLY A 36 1.66 5.96 12.41
CA GLY A 36 1.21 4.90 11.53
C GLY A 36 1.86 5.03 10.15
N GLY A 37 2.01 3.90 9.47
CA GLY A 37 2.63 3.79 8.15
C GLY A 37 2.09 2.58 7.39
N GLY A 38 2.64 2.34 6.22
CA GLY A 38 2.22 1.31 5.28
C GLY A 38 1.47 1.88 4.07
N PRO A 39 1.56 1.25 2.89
CA PRO A 39 1.03 1.84 1.67
C PRO A 39 -0.47 2.13 1.73
N ALA A 40 -1.29 1.13 2.01
CA ALA A 40 -2.74 1.30 2.12
C ALA A 40 -3.13 2.19 3.31
N ALA A 41 -2.43 2.08 4.44
CA ALA A 41 -2.70 2.89 5.62
C ALA A 41 -2.44 4.38 5.36
N ASN A 42 -1.31 4.73 4.75
CA ASN A 42 -0.98 6.11 4.39
C ASN A 42 -2.00 6.71 3.41
N ALA A 43 -2.46 5.91 2.45
CA ALA A 43 -3.48 6.35 1.51
C ALA A 43 -4.82 6.58 2.21
N ALA A 44 -5.26 5.67 3.08
CA ALA A 44 -6.49 5.82 3.85
C ALA A 44 -6.44 7.08 4.73
N TRP A 45 -5.33 7.27 5.46
CA TRP A 45 -5.13 8.42 6.34
C TRP A 45 -5.21 9.75 5.57
N LEU A 46 -4.53 9.85 4.43
CA LEU A 46 -4.54 11.06 3.60
C LEU A 46 -5.94 11.34 3.04
N LEU A 47 -6.63 10.31 2.55
CA LEU A 47 -7.99 10.44 2.02
C LEU A 47 -8.98 10.87 3.11
N GLY A 48 -8.85 10.32 4.32
CA GLY A 48 -9.64 10.74 5.46
C GLY A 48 -9.43 12.22 5.82
N LEU A 49 -8.18 12.70 5.84
CA LEU A 49 -7.87 14.11 6.03
C LEU A 49 -8.47 15.02 4.95
N TRP A 50 -8.66 14.52 3.75
CA TRP A 50 -9.34 15.25 2.67
C TRP A 50 -10.86 15.22 2.78
N GLY A 51 -11.40 14.49 3.77
CA GLY A 51 -12.84 14.36 4.01
C GLY A 51 -13.54 13.38 3.09
N GLU A 52 -12.79 12.46 2.47
CA GLU A 52 -13.36 11.39 1.66
C GLU A 52 -14.00 10.31 2.54
N ASP A 53 -15.01 9.61 2.00
CA ASP A 53 -15.63 8.44 2.63
C ASP A 53 -14.71 7.22 2.43
N VAL A 54 -13.82 6.98 3.41
CA VAL A 54 -12.77 5.98 3.31
C VAL A 54 -12.80 4.97 4.46
N TYR A 55 -12.71 3.69 4.10
CA TYR A 55 -12.58 2.55 4.98
C TYR A 55 -11.15 2.03 4.91
N TYR A 56 -10.50 1.81 6.04
CA TYR A 56 -9.29 1.00 6.09
C TYR A 56 -9.63 -0.45 6.43
N ILE A 57 -9.10 -1.39 5.64
CA ILE A 57 -9.33 -2.83 5.80
C ILE A 57 -7.99 -3.56 5.75
N GLY A 58 -7.63 -4.21 6.84
CA GLY A 58 -6.40 -4.97 6.96
C GLY A 58 -6.30 -5.64 8.32
N HIS A 59 -5.30 -6.51 8.49
CA HIS A 59 -5.04 -7.17 9.76
C HIS A 59 -4.23 -6.29 10.68
N LEU A 60 -4.65 -6.20 11.94
CA LEU A 60 -3.91 -5.58 13.05
C LEU A 60 -3.99 -6.47 14.29
N ASN A 61 -3.04 -6.33 15.21
CA ASN A 61 -3.18 -6.81 16.58
C ASN A 61 -3.74 -5.68 17.45
N GLN A 62 -4.38 -6.04 18.59
CA GLN A 62 -4.85 -5.07 19.59
C GLN A 62 -3.73 -4.64 20.57
N ASP A 63 -2.47 -4.81 20.18
CA ASP A 63 -1.32 -4.32 20.93
C ASP A 63 -1.23 -2.78 20.93
N LEU A 64 -0.25 -2.25 21.68
CA LEU A 64 -0.06 -0.80 21.79
C LEU A 64 0.03 -0.08 20.44
N TYR A 65 0.73 -0.68 19.48
CA TYR A 65 0.94 -0.05 18.16
C TYR A 65 -0.30 -0.14 17.28
N GLY A 66 -1.03 -1.25 17.32
CA GLY A 66 -2.32 -1.37 16.63
C GLY A 66 -3.35 -0.38 17.15
N GLN A 67 -3.41 -0.18 18.47
CA GLN A 67 -4.29 0.83 19.07
C GLN A 67 -3.92 2.26 18.64
N ARG A 68 -2.62 2.58 18.55
CA ARG A 68 -2.16 3.89 18.07
C ARG A 68 -2.54 4.13 16.61
N ILE A 69 -2.36 3.14 15.73
CA ILE A 69 -2.77 3.22 14.31
C ILE A 69 -4.27 3.49 14.21
N ILE A 70 -5.09 2.78 14.98
CA ILE A 70 -6.56 3.01 15.01
C ILE A 70 -6.90 4.42 15.49
N ALA A 71 -6.19 4.92 16.50
CA ALA A 71 -6.41 6.30 16.98
C ALA A 71 -6.08 7.35 15.91
N GLU A 72 -4.95 7.21 15.21
CA GLU A 72 -4.57 8.10 14.09
C GLU A 72 -5.59 8.05 12.95
N PHE A 73 -6.13 6.87 12.62
CA PHE A 73 -7.21 6.74 11.63
C PHE A 73 -8.48 7.47 12.08
N ALA A 74 -8.86 7.33 13.36
CA ALA A 74 -10.03 8.01 13.89
C ALA A 74 -9.89 9.54 13.85
N GLU A 75 -8.69 10.08 14.15
CA GLU A 75 -8.37 11.50 14.04
C GLU A 75 -8.47 12.01 12.59
N ALA A 76 -8.12 11.17 11.62
CA ALA A 76 -8.21 11.49 10.20
C ALA A 76 -9.62 11.28 9.61
N GLY A 77 -10.57 10.72 10.37
CA GLY A 77 -11.92 10.44 9.87
C GLY A 77 -12.05 9.15 9.05
N VAL A 78 -11.09 8.23 9.16
CA VAL A 78 -11.12 6.93 8.47
C VAL A 78 -12.01 5.96 9.22
N ASP A 79 -12.92 5.27 8.53
CA ASP A 79 -13.71 4.17 9.09
C ASP A 79 -12.85 2.91 9.25
N THR A 80 -12.70 2.44 10.49
CA THR A 80 -11.94 1.25 10.86
C THR A 80 -12.82 0.07 11.28
N SER A 81 -14.13 0.15 11.05
CA SER A 81 -15.10 -0.89 11.46
C SER A 81 -14.82 -2.26 10.82
N GLN A 82 -14.10 -2.28 9.70
CA GLN A 82 -13.74 -3.47 8.96
C GLN A 82 -12.31 -3.98 9.22
N VAL A 83 -11.58 -3.38 10.17
CA VAL A 83 -10.27 -3.88 10.57
C VAL A 83 -10.39 -5.28 11.17
N VAL A 84 -9.52 -6.17 10.71
CA VAL A 84 -9.47 -7.55 11.16
C VAL A 84 -8.46 -7.67 12.30
N PHE A 85 -8.94 -7.70 13.53
CA PHE A 85 -8.07 -7.92 14.68
C PHE A 85 -7.71 -9.41 14.82
N SER A 86 -6.41 -9.69 15.04
CA SER A 86 -5.89 -11.04 15.23
C SER A 86 -4.80 -11.07 16.27
N ASP A 87 -4.91 -11.98 17.24
CA ASP A 87 -3.87 -12.25 18.23
C ASP A 87 -2.76 -13.18 17.69
N GLU A 88 -2.96 -13.74 16.50
CA GLU A 88 -1.99 -14.62 15.82
C GLU A 88 -0.84 -13.85 15.18
N MET A 89 -0.93 -12.51 15.11
CA MET A 89 0.10 -11.65 14.57
C MET A 89 0.44 -10.52 15.54
N ILE A 90 1.58 -9.90 15.33
CA ILE A 90 2.01 -8.71 16.08
C ILE A 90 1.96 -7.54 15.11
N THR A 91 1.47 -6.39 15.54
CA THR A 91 1.49 -5.18 14.71
C THR A 91 2.90 -4.91 14.19
N PRO A 92 3.09 -4.79 12.87
CA PRO A 92 4.40 -4.51 12.31
C PRO A 92 4.97 -3.21 12.83
N LEU A 93 6.27 -3.23 13.15
CA LEU A 93 7.01 -2.08 13.67
C LEU A 93 8.27 -1.88 12.83
N ALA A 94 8.53 -0.64 12.42
CA ALA A 94 9.77 -0.30 11.76
C ALA A 94 10.51 0.85 12.45
N SER A 95 11.82 0.74 12.53
CA SER A 95 12.71 1.85 12.88
C SER A 95 13.29 2.43 11.59
N VAL A 96 13.00 3.70 11.34
CA VAL A 96 13.40 4.41 10.12
C VAL A 96 14.50 5.40 10.48
N LEU A 97 15.73 5.08 10.10
CA LEU A 97 16.85 6.00 10.25
C LEU A 97 16.85 6.96 9.07
N VAL A 98 16.74 8.25 9.32
CA VAL A 98 16.69 9.31 8.29
C VAL A 98 17.94 10.17 8.39
N ASN A 99 18.71 10.25 7.31
CA ASN A 99 19.82 11.19 7.22
C ASN A 99 19.27 12.57 6.84
N ARG A 100 19.39 13.55 7.74
CA ARG A 100 18.86 14.91 7.55
C ARG A 100 19.54 15.67 6.42
N LEU A 101 20.81 15.36 6.14
CA LEU A 101 21.59 16.09 5.13
C LEU A 101 21.27 15.62 3.71
N THR A 102 21.00 14.34 3.54
CA THR A 102 20.77 13.74 2.21
C THR A 102 19.31 13.36 1.94
N GLY A 103 18.47 13.34 2.98
CA GLY A 103 17.09 12.81 2.88
C GLY A 103 17.02 11.30 2.69
N SER A 104 18.16 10.59 2.64
CA SER A 104 18.17 9.14 2.50
C SER A 104 17.70 8.45 3.78
N ARG A 105 17.15 7.24 3.63
CA ARG A 105 16.64 6.46 4.76
C ARG A 105 17.07 5.01 4.70
N THR A 106 17.25 4.43 5.89
CA THR A 106 17.42 2.99 6.09
C THR A 106 16.33 2.51 7.03
N ILE A 107 15.63 1.45 6.66
CA ILE A 107 14.50 0.92 7.40
C ILE A 107 14.88 -0.43 7.98
N ILE A 108 14.68 -0.60 9.29
CA ILE A 108 14.83 -1.84 10.02
C ILE A 108 13.44 -2.23 10.49
N THR A 109 12.87 -3.29 9.92
CA THR A 109 11.54 -3.74 10.28
C THR A 109 11.56 -5.13 10.90
N ARG A 110 10.61 -5.40 11.79
CA ARG A 110 10.33 -6.75 12.24
C ARG A 110 9.88 -7.60 11.05
N LYS A 111 10.32 -8.86 11.00
CA LYS A 111 9.89 -9.77 9.94
C LYS A 111 8.36 -9.81 9.88
N MET A 112 7.83 -9.54 8.70
CA MET A 112 6.39 -9.58 8.46
C MET A 112 5.88 -11.02 8.58
N GLN A 113 4.75 -11.16 9.25
CA GLN A 113 3.98 -12.40 9.31
C GLN A 113 3.00 -12.42 8.13
N THR A 114 2.68 -13.61 7.65
CA THR A 114 1.58 -13.77 6.69
C THR A 114 0.28 -13.52 7.44
N PRO A 115 -0.63 -12.67 6.94
CA PRO A 115 -1.93 -12.49 7.56
C PRO A 115 -2.67 -13.84 7.65
N PRO A 116 -3.38 -14.10 8.76
CA PRO A 116 -4.23 -15.29 8.87
C PRO A 116 -5.36 -15.25 7.85
N SER A 117 -5.90 -16.42 7.52
CA SER A 117 -7.05 -16.49 6.63
C SER A 117 -8.31 -15.94 7.29
N LEU A 118 -9.18 -15.32 6.48
CA LEU A 118 -10.46 -14.80 6.94
C LEU A 118 -11.35 -15.90 7.53
N THR A 119 -11.84 -15.66 8.73
CA THR A 119 -12.87 -16.50 9.36
C THR A 119 -14.23 -16.29 8.66
N TYR A 120 -15.18 -17.18 8.97
CA TYR A 120 -16.55 -17.06 8.47
C TYR A 120 -17.19 -15.73 8.91
N ASP A 121 -17.06 -15.35 10.17
CA ASP A 121 -17.65 -14.11 10.70
C ASP A 121 -17.03 -12.86 10.09
N GLN A 122 -15.73 -12.88 9.80
CA GLN A 122 -15.07 -11.79 9.08
C GLN A 122 -15.59 -11.65 7.65
N LYS A 123 -15.81 -12.78 6.96
CA LYS A 123 -16.42 -12.78 5.61
C LYS A 123 -17.84 -12.23 5.64
N LEU A 124 -18.65 -12.59 6.66
CA LEU A 124 -19.99 -12.02 6.81
C LEU A 124 -19.99 -10.49 6.99
N LYS A 125 -19.04 -9.93 7.75
CA LYS A 125 -18.90 -8.48 7.90
C LYS A 125 -18.54 -7.80 6.57
N LEU A 126 -17.65 -8.40 5.79
CA LEU A 126 -17.28 -7.88 4.47
C LEU A 126 -18.43 -8.02 3.47
N ASP A 127 -19.26 -9.05 3.58
CA ASP A 127 -20.48 -9.21 2.77
C ASP A 127 -21.50 -8.11 3.09
N ASP A 128 -21.75 -7.85 4.36
CA ASP A 128 -22.65 -6.79 4.80
C ASP A 128 -22.18 -5.40 4.31
N LEU A 129 -20.86 -5.12 4.38
CA LEU A 129 -20.31 -3.91 3.80
C LEU A 129 -20.55 -3.84 2.28
N ALA A 130 -20.24 -4.92 1.55
CA ALA A 130 -20.40 -4.95 0.10
C ALA A 130 -21.87 -4.77 -0.33
N GLU A 131 -22.82 -5.42 0.36
CA GLU A 131 -24.25 -5.29 0.11
C GLU A 131 -24.75 -3.86 0.36
N ARG A 132 -24.31 -3.22 1.43
CA ARG A 132 -24.63 -1.81 1.71
C ARG A 132 -24.13 -0.86 0.62
N LEU A 133 -22.87 -1.06 0.17
CA LEU A 133 -22.28 -0.25 -0.88
C LEU A 133 -22.99 -0.44 -2.23
N ILE A 134 -23.37 -1.68 -2.56
CA ILE A 134 -24.15 -1.97 -3.77
C ILE A 134 -25.55 -1.31 -3.68
N ALA A 135 -26.21 -1.41 -2.54
CA ALA A 135 -27.55 -0.85 -2.32
C ALA A 135 -27.54 0.69 -2.35
N ALA A 136 -26.43 1.32 -2.01
CA ALA A 136 -26.28 2.79 -2.08
C ALA A 136 -26.13 3.29 -3.53
N GLU A 137 -25.86 2.41 -4.50
CA GLU A 137 -25.63 2.75 -5.93
C GLU A 137 -24.52 3.81 -6.14
N GLU A 138 -23.66 3.98 -5.16
CA GLU A 138 -22.55 4.93 -5.25
C GLU A 138 -21.31 4.28 -5.89
N PRO A 139 -20.49 5.08 -6.60
CA PRO A 139 -19.22 4.59 -7.10
C PRO A 139 -18.31 4.10 -5.98
N VAL A 140 -17.73 2.92 -6.14
CA VAL A 140 -16.77 2.33 -5.19
C VAL A 140 -15.39 2.23 -5.83
N THR A 141 -14.37 2.60 -5.08
CA THR A 141 -12.96 2.40 -5.45
C THR A 141 -12.29 1.51 -4.42
N LEU A 142 -11.61 0.47 -4.89
CA LEU A 142 -10.74 -0.38 -4.08
C LEU A 142 -9.30 0.04 -4.32
N LEU A 143 -8.61 0.50 -3.28
CA LEU A 143 -7.18 0.72 -3.29
C LEU A 143 -6.52 -0.48 -2.61
N VAL A 144 -5.64 -1.20 -3.31
CA VAL A 144 -5.02 -2.42 -2.81
C VAL A 144 -3.50 -2.34 -2.95
N ASP A 145 -2.74 -2.90 -2.00
CA ASP A 145 -1.27 -2.93 -2.04
C ASP A 145 -0.68 -4.35 -2.15
N GLY A 146 -1.54 -5.36 -2.23
CA GLY A 146 -1.16 -6.76 -2.37
C GLY A 146 -0.69 -7.45 -1.09
N HIS A 147 -0.68 -6.78 0.06
CA HIS A 147 -0.36 -7.41 1.34
C HIS A 147 -1.55 -8.22 1.89
N GLU A 148 -2.74 -7.71 1.75
CA GLU A 148 -4.01 -8.34 2.15
C GLU A 148 -4.68 -9.02 0.95
N ALA A 149 -4.01 -10.02 0.38
CA ALA A 149 -4.42 -10.62 -0.88
C ALA A 149 -5.79 -11.33 -0.81
N GLU A 150 -6.10 -12.02 0.31
CA GLU A 150 -7.38 -12.72 0.48
C GLU A 150 -8.53 -11.72 0.61
N ILE A 151 -8.37 -10.68 1.42
CA ILE A 151 -9.37 -9.61 1.57
C ILE A 151 -9.58 -8.90 0.23
N SER A 152 -8.49 -8.53 -0.44
CA SER A 152 -8.54 -7.82 -1.73
C SER A 152 -9.28 -8.64 -2.78
N GLU A 153 -8.92 -9.91 -2.95
CA GLU A 153 -9.58 -10.80 -3.92
C GLU A 153 -11.06 -11.01 -3.58
N TYR A 154 -11.37 -11.16 -2.28
CA TYR A 154 -12.73 -11.35 -1.81
C TYR A 154 -13.61 -10.16 -2.17
N LEU A 155 -13.19 -8.94 -1.82
CA LEU A 155 -13.96 -7.73 -2.08
C LEU A 155 -14.02 -7.36 -3.57
N ILE A 156 -12.97 -7.58 -4.34
CA ILE A 156 -12.99 -7.41 -5.81
C ILE A 156 -14.09 -8.27 -6.44
N LYS A 157 -14.24 -9.52 -5.99
CA LYS A 157 -15.29 -10.42 -6.49
C LYS A 157 -16.70 -10.03 -6.05
N LYS A 158 -16.85 -9.46 -4.85
CA LYS A 158 -18.14 -9.01 -4.31
C LYS A 158 -18.59 -7.67 -4.91
N LEU A 159 -17.64 -6.85 -5.36
CA LEU A 159 -17.87 -5.51 -5.92
C LEU A 159 -17.38 -5.44 -7.38
N PRO A 160 -18.00 -6.18 -8.32
CA PRO A 160 -17.48 -6.33 -9.69
C PRO A 160 -17.44 -5.03 -10.49
N ASN A 161 -18.22 -4.03 -10.10
CA ASN A 161 -18.28 -2.71 -10.74
C ASN A 161 -17.35 -1.69 -10.08
N ALA A 162 -16.63 -2.08 -9.02
CA ALA A 162 -15.68 -1.20 -8.37
C ALA A 162 -14.46 -0.93 -9.27
N ARG A 163 -13.95 0.30 -9.18
CA ARG A 163 -12.63 0.64 -9.74
C ARG A 163 -11.54 0.11 -8.84
N VAL A 164 -10.56 -0.57 -9.38
CA VAL A 164 -9.45 -1.14 -8.63
C VAL A 164 -8.15 -0.41 -8.96
N VAL A 165 -7.55 0.19 -7.95
CA VAL A 165 -6.24 0.86 -8.00
C VAL A 165 -5.27 0.04 -7.17
N MET A 166 -4.13 -0.35 -7.74
CA MET A 166 -3.10 -1.09 -7.01
C MET A 166 -1.84 -0.27 -6.84
N ASP A 167 -1.34 -0.22 -5.60
CA ASP A 167 0.03 0.19 -5.29
C ASP A 167 0.96 -1.04 -5.28
N GLY A 168 1.75 -1.21 -6.33
CA GLY A 168 2.74 -2.26 -6.49
C GLY A 168 4.13 -1.83 -6.05
N GLY A 169 4.35 -1.53 -4.76
CA GLY A 169 5.64 -1.06 -4.25
C GLY A 169 6.78 -2.08 -4.42
N SER A 170 6.52 -3.37 -4.25
CA SER A 170 7.49 -4.47 -4.43
C SER A 170 6.85 -5.64 -5.17
N LEU A 171 7.67 -6.37 -5.95
CA LEU A 171 7.19 -7.54 -6.68
C LEU A 171 6.84 -8.69 -5.71
N ARG A 172 5.56 -9.06 -5.68
CA ARG A 172 5.01 -10.20 -4.92
C ARG A 172 4.09 -11.02 -5.81
N ALA A 173 3.98 -12.30 -5.52
CA ALA A 173 3.04 -13.18 -6.22
C ALA A 173 1.58 -12.69 -6.10
N SER A 174 1.22 -12.11 -4.94
CA SER A 174 -0.10 -11.51 -4.70
C SER A 174 -0.40 -10.33 -5.63
N ASN A 175 0.58 -9.43 -5.85
CA ASN A 175 0.40 -8.31 -6.77
C ASN A 175 0.14 -8.81 -8.20
N ILE A 176 0.91 -9.80 -8.66
CA ILE A 176 0.72 -10.40 -10.00
C ILE A 176 -0.66 -11.05 -10.13
N LYS A 177 -1.10 -11.79 -9.08
CA LYS A 177 -2.41 -12.42 -9.07
C LYS A 177 -3.54 -11.38 -9.13
N LEU A 178 -3.43 -10.28 -8.39
CA LEU A 178 -4.44 -9.23 -8.33
C LEU A 178 -4.40 -8.30 -9.55
N ALA A 179 -3.29 -8.21 -10.27
CA ALA A 179 -3.13 -7.33 -11.44
C ALA A 179 -4.24 -7.51 -12.47
N ALA A 180 -4.70 -8.74 -12.71
CA ALA A 180 -5.76 -9.04 -13.69
C ALA A 180 -7.09 -8.32 -13.43
N TRP A 181 -7.32 -7.82 -12.22
CA TRP A 181 -8.53 -7.06 -11.85
C TRP A 181 -8.29 -5.56 -11.71
N THR A 182 -7.03 -5.07 -11.88
CA THR A 182 -6.71 -3.66 -11.67
C THR A 182 -7.02 -2.79 -12.89
N ASP A 183 -7.65 -1.64 -12.65
CA ASP A 183 -7.86 -0.59 -13.65
C ASP A 183 -6.64 0.33 -13.74
N TYR A 184 -6.01 0.61 -12.59
CA TYR A 184 -4.78 1.41 -12.50
C TYR A 184 -3.73 0.62 -11.71
N PHE A 185 -2.79 0.02 -12.45
CA PHE A 185 -1.70 -0.77 -11.89
C PHE A 185 -0.46 0.11 -11.74
N VAL A 186 -0.33 0.76 -10.58
CA VAL A 186 0.78 1.66 -10.27
C VAL A 186 1.87 0.88 -9.58
N VAL A 187 3.04 0.77 -10.21
CA VAL A 187 4.17 0.03 -9.67
C VAL A 187 5.40 0.91 -9.52
N SER A 188 6.30 0.54 -8.59
CA SER A 188 7.59 1.21 -8.46
C SER A 188 8.56 0.81 -9.59
N GLU A 189 9.60 1.62 -9.81
CA GLU A 189 10.73 1.27 -10.67
C GLU A 189 11.34 -0.08 -10.27
N HIS A 190 11.44 -0.35 -8.95
CA HIS A 190 11.97 -1.61 -8.44
C HIS A 190 11.09 -2.81 -8.83
N PHE A 191 9.78 -2.67 -8.69
CA PHE A 191 8.84 -3.69 -9.11
C PHE A 191 9.01 -4.00 -10.61
N ALA A 192 8.98 -2.97 -11.45
CA ALA A 192 9.08 -3.11 -12.89
C ALA A 192 10.42 -3.74 -13.32
N ARG A 193 11.53 -3.32 -12.71
CA ARG A 193 12.86 -3.89 -12.91
C ARG A 193 12.88 -5.38 -12.57
N ASP A 194 12.38 -5.76 -11.40
CA ASP A 194 12.40 -7.14 -10.91
C ASP A 194 11.46 -8.02 -11.73
N TYR A 195 10.29 -7.50 -12.14
CA TYR A 195 9.35 -8.19 -13.02
C TYR A 195 9.97 -8.51 -14.38
N MET A 196 10.76 -7.60 -14.96
CA MET A 196 11.45 -7.79 -16.22
C MET A 196 12.75 -8.60 -16.10
N GLY A 197 13.23 -8.87 -14.88
CA GLY A 197 14.54 -9.48 -14.67
C GLY A 197 15.72 -8.59 -15.09
N TYR A 198 15.53 -7.26 -15.10
CA TYR A 198 16.58 -6.32 -15.49
C TYR A 198 17.50 -6.00 -14.30
N ARG A 199 18.76 -5.61 -14.59
CA ARG A 199 19.67 -5.08 -13.57
C ARG A 199 19.27 -3.67 -13.12
N ALA A 200 18.78 -2.88 -14.06
CA ALA A 200 18.31 -1.51 -13.85
C ALA A 200 17.21 -1.19 -14.88
N LEU A 201 16.43 -0.15 -14.62
CA LEU A 201 15.45 0.40 -15.54
C LEU A 201 15.92 1.81 -15.91
N SER A 202 16.95 1.91 -16.77
CA SER A 202 17.73 3.13 -16.96
C SER A 202 17.39 3.92 -18.21
N THR A 203 16.80 3.27 -19.23
CA THR A 203 16.50 3.87 -20.52
C THR A 203 14.98 3.95 -20.77
N GLU A 204 14.55 4.90 -21.58
CA GLU A 204 13.15 4.99 -22.01
C GLU A 204 12.68 3.73 -22.76
N ALA A 205 13.58 3.07 -23.48
CA ALA A 205 13.26 1.82 -24.18
C ALA A 205 12.94 0.68 -23.19
N GLU A 206 13.72 0.56 -22.10
CA GLU A 206 13.47 -0.42 -21.04
C GLU A 206 12.17 -0.10 -20.27
N ILE A 207 11.92 1.16 -19.93
CA ILE A 207 10.68 1.62 -19.29
C ILE A 207 9.48 1.30 -20.18
N LYS A 208 9.57 1.62 -21.46
CA LYS A 208 8.50 1.31 -22.43
C LYS A 208 8.26 -0.19 -22.55
N ALA A 209 9.31 -1.00 -22.60
CA ALA A 209 9.19 -2.46 -22.67
C ALA A 209 8.51 -3.02 -21.40
N ALA A 210 8.89 -2.53 -20.22
CA ALA A 210 8.27 -2.93 -18.96
C ALA A 210 6.78 -2.54 -18.92
N LEU A 211 6.42 -1.34 -19.33
CA LEU A 211 5.01 -0.91 -19.42
C LEU A 211 4.19 -1.78 -20.38
N ILE A 212 4.77 -2.18 -21.53
CA ILE A 212 4.10 -3.09 -22.46
C ILE A 212 3.78 -4.44 -21.80
N GLU A 213 4.73 -5.02 -21.06
CA GLU A 213 4.52 -6.30 -20.37
C GLU A 213 3.54 -6.17 -19.19
N LEU A 214 3.64 -5.10 -18.40
CA LEU A 214 2.73 -4.84 -17.29
C LEU A 214 1.28 -4.62 -17.77
N ASN A 215 1.08 -3.94 -18.89
CA ASN A 215 -0.25 -3.75 -19.49
C ASN A 215 -0.87 -5.06 -20.00
N LYS A 216 -0.10 -6.12 -20.23
CA LYS A 216 -0.66 -7.43 -20.59
C LYS A 216 -1.29 -8.18 -19.42
N ILE A 217 -0.88 -7.85 -18.20
CA ILE A 217 -1.34 -8.56 -16.99
C ILE A 217 -2.39 -7.79 -16.20
N CYS A 218 -2.59 -6.49 -16.44
CA CYS A 218 -3.65 -5.73 -15.80
C CYS A 218 -4.85 -5.54 -16.73
N ARG A 219 -6.02 -5.31 -16.15
CA ARG A 219 -7.27 -5.06 -16.88
C ARG A 219 -7.27 -3.69 -17.57
N GLY A 220 -6.69 -2.70 -16.91
CA GLY A 220 -6.67 -1.31 -17.35
C GLY A 220 -5.28 -0.86 -17.79
N GLU A 221 -4.73 0.14 -17.11
CA GLU A 221 -3.47 0.79 -17.48
C GLU A 221 -2.40 0.61 -16.39
N ALA A 222 -1.16 0.35 -16.84
CA ALA A 222 0.00 0.28 -15.96
C ALA A 222 0.78 1.60 -15.93
N PHE A 223 1.27 1.94 -14.74
CA PHE A 223 2.07 3.12 -14.46
C PHE A 223 3.32 2.70 -13.71
N ILE A 224 4.47 3.35 -14.00
CA ILE A 224 5.73 3.13 -13.27
C ILE A 224 6.15 4.44 -12.62
N THR A 225 6.24 4.47 -11.28
CA THR A 225 6.81 5.61 -10.55
C THR A 225 8.34 5.56 -10.59
N LEU A 226 8.97 6.67 -10.98
CA LEU A 226 10.41 6.78 -11.25
C LEU A 226 11.12 7.74 -10.27
N GLY A 227 10.60 7.91 -9.06
CA GLY A 227 11.14 8.84 -8.07
C GLY A 227 11.15 10.28 -8.59
N GLU A 228 12.29 10.94 -8.56
CA GLU A 228 12.46 12.33 -9.01
C GLU A 228 12.09 12.57 -10.48
N LYS A 229 12.08 11.50 -11.29
CA LYS A 229 11.74 11.59 -12.72
C LYS A 229 10.22 11.55 -12.96
N GLY A 230 9.41 11.40 -11.91
CA GLY A 230 7.95 11.41 -11.99
C GLY A 230 7.34 10.04 -12.30
N CYS A 231 6.35 9.98 -13.16
CA CYS A 231 5.57 8.78 -13.47
C CYS A 231 5.51 8.52 -14.98
N ALA A 232 5.77 7.27 -15.37
CA ALA A 232 5.73 6.82 -16.76
C ALA A 232 4.49 5.97 -17.03
N PHE A 233 3.89 6.14 -18.21
CA PHE A 233 2.76 5.34 -18.72
C PHE A 233 2.71 5.35 -20.25
N LEU A 234 1.88 4.51 -20.84
CA LEU A 234 1.66 4.48 -22.29
C LEU A 234 0.38 5.22 -22.67
N LYS A 235 0.47 6.22 -23.54
CA LYS A 235 -0.69 6.86 -24.17
C LYS A 235 -0.68 6.57 -25.66
N SER A 236 -1.69 5.85 -26.14
CA SER A 236 -1.76 5.40 -27.54
C SER A 236 -0.48 4.70 -28.03
N GLY A 237 0.11 3.85 -27.19
CA GLY A 237 1.35 3.11 -27.47
C GLY A 237 2.64 3.93 -27.40
N MET A 238 2.56 5.21 -27.09
CA MET A 238 3.72 6.10 -26.92
C MET A 238 4.03 6.27 -25.44
N LEU A 239 5.31 6.18 -25.09
CA LEU A 239 5.78 6.48 -23.72
C LEU A 239 5.52 7.95 -23.39
N LYS A 240 4.94 8.19 -22.22
CA LYS A 240 4.80 9.49 -21.59
C LYS A 240 5.44 9.42 -20.20
N ILE A 241 6.19 10.45 -19.86
CA ILE A 241 6.73 10.67 -18.52
C ILE A 241 6.23 12.03 -18.05
N VAL A 242 5.60 12.06 -16.90
CA VAL A 242 5.10 13.27 -16.25
C VAL A 242 5.90 13.45 -14.97
N PRO A 243 6.63 14.58 -14.81
CA PRO A 243 7.43 14.87 -13.62
C PRO A 243 6.62 14.98 -12.35
#